data_93b8c75767b53e6f46b5737c9db668ed
#
_entry.id   93b8c75767b53e6f46b5737c9db668ed
#
_cell.length_a   1.000
_cell.length_b   1.000
_cell.length_c   1.000
_cell.angle_alpha   90.00
_cell.angle_beta   90.00
_cell.angle_gamma   90.00
#
_symmetry.space_group_name_H-M   'P 1'
#
loop_
_entity.id
_entity.type
_entity.pdbx_description
1 polymer ?
#
loop_
_entity_poly.entity_id
_entity_poly.type
_entity_poly.pdbx_seq_one_letter_code
_entity_poly.pdbx_strand_id
1 'polypeptide(L)'
;TGTLKIGATYTFSALLKETVIEFMRLYPEIKLNIFCKSMEELMGMLENQEIDIALSYKPSEHYDSIESHILFDNNLSIIVNDKHELAGRKSMRLSELEKYRLALPAKGLQARNTFEKLISGNNFRFNISLEINEINVLLDLVSSSRIVTVLSQATVRHHAGLRTISLENPDCSMEGSYHFLKGAYRKKAAKEFLRILIETNSYSQSVQMIFD
;
A
#
# COMPACT_ATOMS: atom_id res chain seq x y z
N THR A 1 3.72 -17.25 25.48
CA THR A 1 2.65 -17.82 24.64
C THR A 1 1.51 -16.82 24.48
N GLY A 2 1.08 -16.54 23.26
CA GLY A 2 -0.02 -15.62 22.98
C GLY A 2 -0.29 -15.52 21.48
N THR A 3 -1.35 -14.79 21.14
CA THR A 3 -1.68 -14.51 19.72
C THR A 3 -1.62 -13.01 19.49
N LEU A 4 -0.92 -12.62 18.43
CA LEU A 4 -0.91 -11.27 17.91
C LEU A 4 -1.71 -11.23 16.59
N LYS A 5 -2.69 -10.35 16.50
CA LYS A 5 -3.59 -10.22 15.36
C LYS A 5 -3.30 -8.92 14.62
N ILE A 6 -2.95 -9.02 13.35
CA ILE A 6 -2.51 -7.89 12.52
C ILE A 6 -3.38 -7.81 11.27
N GLY A 7 -3.93 -6.65 10.99
CA GLY A 7 -4.58 -6.34 9.72
C GLY A 7 -3.65 -5.50 8.84
N ALA A 8 -3.65 -5.74 7.53
CA ALA A 8 -2.86 -4.95 6.60
C ALA A 8 -3.58 -4.80 5.25
N THR A 9 -3.42 -3.64 4.62
CA THR A 9 -3.78 -3.47 3.22
C THR A 9 -2.68 -4.07 2.32
N TYR A 10 -3.00 -4.39 1.08
CA TYR A 10 -2.08 -5.01 0.11
C TYR A 10 -0.75 -4.25 -0.07
N THR A 11 -0.75 -2.94 0.10
CA THR A 11 0.44 -2.09 -0.06
C THR A 11 1.56 -2.46 0.92
N PHE A 12 1.21 -2.98 2.08
CA PHE A 12 2.17 -3.36 3.11
C PHE A 12 2.78 -4.75 2.91
N SER A 13 2.39 -5.50 1.86
CA SER A 13 2.76 -6.91 1.70
C SER A 13 4.28 -7.16 1.77
N ALA A 14 5.10 -6.35 1.11
CA ALA A 14 6.56 -6.52 1.12
C ALA A 14 7.16 -6.26 2.52
N LEU A 15 6.82 -5.13 3.13
CA LEU A 15 7.28 -4.76 4.47
C LEU A 15 6.78 -5.74 5.54
N LEU A 16 5.52 -6.15 5.42
CA LEU A 16 4.92 -7.14 6.32
C LEU A 16 5.63 -8.48 6.26
N LYS A 17 5.94 -8.98 5.06
CA LYS A 17 6.68 -10.23 4.86
C LYS A 17 8.01 -10.21 5.60
N GLU A 18 8.82 -9.19 5.40
CA GLU A 18 10.14 -9.07 6.04
C GLU A 18 10.01 -8.98 7.56
N THR A 19 9.07 -8.17 8.04
CA THR A 19 8.79 -8.01 9.48
C THR A 19 8.34 -9.31 10.12
N VAL A 20 7.45 -10.06 9.46
CA VAL A 20 6.93 -11.34 9.95
C VAL A 20 8.04 -12.38 10.06
N ILE A 21 8.91 -12.49 9.05
CA ILE A 21 10.05 -13.42 9.08
C ILE A 21 10.94 -13.14 10.29
N GLU A 22 11.30 -11.90 10.52
CA GLU A 22 12.16 -11.52 11.65
C GLU A 22 11.44 -11.70 13.00
N PHE A 23 10.16 -11.33 13.08
CA PHE A 23 9.37 -11.51 14.29
C PHE A 23 9.24 -12.99 14.69
N MET A 24 8.94 -13.88 13.73
CA MET A 24 8.83 -15.31 13.97
C MET A 24 10.17 -15.92 14.41
N ARG A 25 11.28 -15.39 13.89
CA ARG A 25 12.62 -15.81 14.30
C ARG A 25 12.92 -15.45 15.78
N LEU A 26 12.51 -14.25 16.19
CA LEU A 26 12.78 -13.75 17.55
C LEU A 26 11.77 -14.23 18.59
N TYR A 27 10.53 -14.47 18.19
CA TYR A 27 9.41 -14.81 19.06
C TYR A 27 8.64 -16.06 18.58
N PRO A 28 9.30 -17.23 18.48
CA PRO A 28 8.71 -18.44 17.88
C PRO A 28 7.49 -18.99 18.65
N GLU A 29 7.32 -18.59 19.93
CA GLU A 29 6.19 -19.01 20.76
C GLU A 29 4.92 -18.16 20.57
N ILE A 30 4.99 -17.07 19.80
CA ILE A 30 3.85 -16.18 19.55
C ILE A 30 3.20 -16.53 18.23
N LYS A 31 1.91 -16.86 18.28
CA LYS A 31 1.11 -17.09 17.07
C LYS A 31 0.76 -15.74 16.41
N LEU A 32 1.00 -15.63 15.12
CA LEU A 32 0.54 -14.50 14.30
C LEU A 32 -0.75 -14.89 13.55
N ASN A 33 -1.75 -14.02 13.61
CA ASN A 33 -2.91 -14.05 12.71
C ASN A 33 -2.88 -12.77 11.87
N ILE A 34 -2.81 -12.93 10.56
CA ILE A 34 -2.69 -11.81 9.62
C ILE A 34 -3.91 -11.76 8.71
N PHE A 35 -4.52 -10.60 8.60
CA PHE A 35 -5.71 -10.34 7.80
C PHE A 35 -5.39 -9.31 6.72
N CYS A 36 -5.57 -9.66 5.45
CA CYS A 36 -5.46 -8.73 4.34
C CYS A 36 -6.85 -8.23 3.96
N LYS A 37 -7.11 -6.95 4.18
CA LYS A 37 -8.42 -6.33 4.07
C LYS A 37 -8.32 -4.90 3.53
N SER A 38 -9.46 -4.31 3.16
CA SER A 38 -9.54 -2.88 2.87
C SER A 38 -9.30 -2.04 4.12
N MET A 39 -8.95 -0.78 3.94
CA MET A 39 -8.74 0.15 5.06
C MET A 39 -9.98 0.28 5.94
N GLU A 40 -11.16 0.40 5.33
CA GLU A 40 -12.43 0.53 6.07
C GLU A 40 -12.73 -0.70 6.92
N GLU A 41 -12.54 -1.90 6.36
CA GLU A 41 -12.69 -3.15 7.11
C GLU A 41 -11.70 -3.22 8.28
N LEU A 42 -10.44 -2.79 8.08
CA LEU A 42 -9.42 -2.79 9.14
C LEU A 42 -9.75 -1.81 10.27
N MET A 43 -10.30 -0.63 9.95
CA MET A 43 -10.72 0.32 10.97
C MET A 43 -11.86 -0.26 11.82
N GLY A 44 -12.86 -0.87 11.18
CA GLY A 44 -13.94 -1.59 11.90
C GLY A 44 -13.42 -2.74 12.76
N MET A 45 -12.45 -3.51 12.27
CA MET A 45 -11.83 -4.60 13.03
C MET A 45 -11.04 -4.09 14.25
N LEU A 46 -10.40 -2.91 14.15
CA LEU A 46 -9.76 -2.26 15.32
C LEU A 46 -10.80 -1.85 16.36
N GLU A 47 -11.86 -1.17 15.94
CA GLU A 47 -12.93 -0.72 16.84
C GLU A 47 -13.60 -1.89 17.56
N ASN A 48 -13.79 -3.00 16.87
CA ASN A 48 -14.34 -4.25 17.43
C ASN A 48 -13.31 -5.10 18.19
N GLN A 49 -12.06 -4.64 18.31
CA GLN A 49 -10.96 -5.37 18.95
C GLN A 49 -10.69 -6.77 18.34
N GLU A 50 -11.01 -6.92 17.06
CA GLU A 50 -10.75 -8.16 16.31
C GLU A 50 -9.28 -8.28 15.90
N ILE A 51 -8.58 -7.14 15.75
CA ILE A 51 -7.14 -7.03 15.51
C ILE A 51 -6.46 -6.11 16.53
N ASP A 52 -5.16 -6.32 16.73
CA ASP A 52 -4.35 -5.54 17.67
C ASP A 52 -3.69 -4.33 16.98
N ILE A 53 -3.34 -4.47 15.69
CA ILE A 53 -2.66 -3.47 14.87
C ILE A 53 -3.27 -3.48 13.47
N ALA A 54 -3.44 -2.32 12.86
CA ALA A 54 -3.73 -2.18 11.44
C ALA A 54 -2.60 -1.43 10.73
N LEU A 55 -2.27 -1.89 9.52
CA LEU A 55 -1.31 -1.27 8.61
C LEU A 55 -2.06 -0.84 7.34
N SER A 56 -2.19 0.45 7.14
CA SER A 56 -2.88 1.01 5.98
C SER A 56 -2.38 2.41 5.66
N TYR A 57 -2.85 2.98 4.56
CA TYR A 57 -2.74 4.42 4.39
C TYR A 57 -3.60 5.15 5.41
N LYS A 58 -3.25 6.42 5.67
CA LYS A 58 -4.02 7.28 6.55
C LYS A 58 -5.46 7.39 6.03
N PRO A 59 -6.47 7.08 6.86
CA PRO A 59 -7.87 7.25 6.49
C PRO A 59 -8.19 8.70 6.12
N SER A 60 -9.03 8.90 5.11
CA SER A 60 -9.55 10.24 4.77
C SER A 60 -10.62 10.70 5.78
N GLU A 61 -11.31 9.76 6.41
CA GLU A 61 -12.25 10.01 7.48
C GLU A 61 -11.55 10.02 8.83
N HIS A 62 -12.07 10.80 9.77
CA HIS A 62 -11.56 10.88 11.13
C HIS A 62 -12.21 9.78 11.98
N TYR A 63 -11.40 8.97 12.63
CA TYR A 63 -11.82 7.94 13.59
C TYR A 63 -11.39 8.37 14.98
N ASP A 64 -12.34 8.86 15.80
CA ASP A 64 -12.05 9.36 17.15
C ASP A 64 -11.46 8.28 18.07
N SER A 65 -11.84 7.03 17.85
CA SER A 65 -11.39 5.85 18.60
C SER A 65 -10.02 5.33 18.18
N ILE A 66 -9.45 5.79 17.06
CA ILE A 66 -8.22 5.24 16.48
C ILE A 66 -7.07 6.23 16.62
N GLU A 67 -5.92 5.72 17.05
CA GLU A 67 -4.63 6.40 17.06
C GLU A 67 -3.82 5.96 15.86
N SER A 68 -3.33 6.93 15.05
CA SER A 68 -2.58 6.68 13.82
C SER A 68 -1.20 7.31 13.87
N HIS A 69 -0.19 6.60 13.38
CA HIS A 69 1.18 7.06 13.29
C HIS A 69 1.71 6.85 11.88
N ILE A 70 2.35 7.87 11.31
CA ILE A 70 2.98 7.79 9.99
C ILE A 70 4.20 6.87 10.08
N LEU A 71 4.30 5.95 9.13
CA LEU A 71 5.41 5.02 8.99
C LEU A 71 6.30 5.40 7.80
N PHE A 72 5.69 5.77 6.67
CA PHE A 72 6.39 6.23 5.48
C PHE A 72 5.50 7.11 4.59
N ASP A 73 6.13 7.98 3.82
CA ASP A 73 5.51 8.68 2.69
C ASP A 73 5.70 7.89 1.40
N ASN A 74 4.69 7.93 0.55
CA ASN A 74 4.71 7.32 -0.76
C ASN A 74 3.82 8.10 -1.72
N ASN A 75 3.94 7.81 -3.02
CA ASN A 75 3.14 8.47 -4.04
C ASN A 75 2.36 7.46 -4.88
N LEU A 76 1.18 7.86 -5.31
CA LEU A 76 0.49 7.20 -6.41
C LEU A 76 1.35 7.36 -7.66
N SER A 77 1.59 6.27 -8.37
CA SER A 77 2.43 6.23 -9.55
C SER A 77 1.77 5.43 -10.66
N ILE A 78 2.20 5.67 -11.88
CA ILE A 78 1.83 4.88 -13.04
C ILE A 78 2.73 3.65 -13.07
N ILE A 79 2.14 2.48 -13.29
CA ILE A 79 2.85 1.21 -13.32
C ILE A 79 2.68 0.57 -14.69
N VAL A 80 3.78 0.14 -15.25
CA VAL A 80 3.84 -0.52 -16.56
C VAL A 80 4.80 -1.72 -16.53
N ASN A 81 4.68 -2.58 -17.53
CA ASN A 81 5.66 -3.62 -17.79
C ASN A 81 7.03 -2.97 -18.15
N ASP A 82 8.13 -3.62 -17.78
CA ASP A 82 9.50 -3.13 -18.04
C ASP A 82 9.86 -3.04 -19.53
N LYS A 83 9.08 -3.70 -20.41
CA LYS A 83 9.19 -3.63 -21.88
C LYS A 83 8.17 -2.67 -22.51
N HIS A 84 7.38 -1.98 -21.72
CA HIS A 84 6.42 -1.01 -22.20
C HIS A 84 7.14 0.23 -22.76
N GLU A 85 6.57 0.88 -23.78
CA GLU A 85 7.14 2.11 -24.38
C GLU A 85 7.33 3.24 -23.35
N LEU A 86 6.54 3.25 -22.28
CA LEU A 86 6.65 4.21 -21.18
C LEU A 86 7.73 3.85 -20.16
N ALA A 87 8.29 2.65 -20.18
CA ALA A 87 9.17 2.14 -19.12
C ALA A 87 10.43 2.98 -18.88
N GLY A 88 10.88 3.72 -19.88
CA GLY A 88 12.01 4.64 -19.80
C GLY A 88 11.66 6.06 -19.29
N ARG A 89 10.39 6.35 -19.09
CA ARG A 89 9.95 7.68 -18.63
C ARG A 89 10.09 7.81 -17.11
N LYS A 90 10.51 8.98 -16.67
CA LYS A 90 10.60 9.31 -15.22
C LYS A 90 9.28 9.85 -14.67
N SER A 91 8.56 10.63 -15.48
CA SER A 91 7.28 11.23 -15.07
C SER A 91 6.31 11.36 -16.24
N MET A 92 5.03 11.51 -15.90
CA MET A 92 3.93 11.76 -16.85
C MET A 92 2.83 12.61 -16.20
N ARG A 93 2.12 13.35 -17.02
CA ARG A 93 0.89 14.04 -16.64
C ARG A 93 -0.30 13.09 -16.72
N LEU A 94 -1.30 13.29 -15.86
CA LEU A 94 -2.55 12.50 -15.88
C LEU A 94 -3.23 12.46 -17.24
N SER A 95 -3.25 13.59 -17.98
CA SER A 95 -3.86 13.67 -19.32
C SER A 95 -3.22 12.73 -20.34
N GLU A 96 -1.99 12.37 -20.17
CA GLU A 96 -1.31 11.45 -21.11
C GLU A 96 -1.81 10.01 -20.98
N LEU A 97 -2.41 9.66 -19.82
CA LEU A 97 -3.01 8.32 -19.60
C LEU A 97 -4.23 8.06 -20.49
N GLU A 98 -4.88 9.09 -21.05
CA GLU A 98 -6.01 8.93 -21.97
C GLU A 98 -5.64 8.15 -23.26
N LYS A 99 -4.34 8.08 -23.58
CA LYS A 99 -3.81 7.39 -24.77
C LYS A 99 -3.64 5.87 -24.54
N TYR A 100 -3.79 5.40 -23.32
CA TYR A 100 -3.46 4.03 -22.94
C TYR A 100 -4.67 3.27 -22.40
N ARG A 101 -4.64 1.94 -22.56
CA ARG A 101 -5.62 1.08 -21.91
C ARG A 101 -5.26 0.91 -20.44
N LEU A 102 -6.21 1.19 -19.58
CA LEU A 102 -6.03 1.12 -18.14
C LEU A 102 -6.72 -0.11 -17.53
N ALA A 103 -6.03 -0.75 -16.60
CA ALA A 103 -6.62 -1.61 -15.61
C ALA A 103 -6.46 -0.92 -14.26
N LEU A 104 -7.55 -0.71 -13.54
CA LEU A 104 -7.53 0.05 -12.29
C LEU A 104 -7.85 -0.84 -11.08
N PRO A 105 -7.29 -0.52 -9.91
CA PRO A 105 -7.82 -1.06 -8.66
C PRO A 105 -9.31 -0.72 -8.54
N ALA A 106 -10.09 -1.64 -7.97
CA ALA A 106 -11.51 -1.40 -7.75
C ALA A 106 -11.75 -0.21 -6.82
N LYS A 107 -12.92 0.40 -6.95
CA LYS A 107 -13.38 1.47 -6.05
C LYS A 107 -13.37 0.99 -4.60
N GLY A 108 -12.98 1.89 -3.69
CA GLY A 108 -12.81 1.58 -2.26
C GLY A 108 -11.37 1.21 -1.88
N LEU A 109 -10.54 0.76 -2.82
CA LEU A 109 -9.11 0.63 -2.58
C LEU A 109 -8.41 1.99 -2.59
N GLN A 110 -7.44 2.20 -1.70
CA GLN A 110 -6.87 3.53 -1.47
C GLN A 110 -6.16 4.13 -2.68
N ALA A 111 -5.46 3.33 -3.48
CA ALA A 111 -4.86 3.81 -4.73
C ALA A 111 -5.93 4.34 -5.69
N ARG A 112 -7.08 3.63 -5.79
CA ARG A 112 -8.21 4.12 -6.59
C ARG A 112 -8.81 5.39 -6.00
N ASN A 113 -9.00 5.46 -4.71
CA ASN A 113 -9.55 6.65 -4.05
C ASN A 113 -8.66 7.88 -4.27
N THR A 114 -7.35 7.72 -4.20
CA THR A 114 -6.38 8.79 -4.51
C THR A 114 -6.47 9.19 -5.98
N PHE A 115 -6.52 8.22 -6.90
CA PHE A 115 -6.68 8.50 -8.33
C PHE A 115 -7.97 9.27 -8.64
N GLU A 116 -9.10 8.87 -8.05
CA GLU A 116 -10.39 9.56 -8.22
C GLU A 116 -10.33 11.02 -7.72
N LYS A 117 -9.63 11.28 -6.62
CA LYS A 117 -9.40 12.65 -6.14
C LYS A 117 -8.60 13.50 -7.15
N LEU A 118 -7.55 12.92 -7.72
CA LEU A 118 -6.69 13.61 -8.70
C LEU A 118 -7.42 13.96 -9.98
N ILE A 119 -8.36 13.13 -10.41
CA ILE A 119 -9.13 13.36 -11.64
C ILE A 119 -10.42 14.14 -11.42
N SER A 120 -10.83 14.34 -10.17
CA SER A 120 -12.04 15.07 -9.81
C SER A 120 -12.02 16.50 -10.38
N GLY A 121 -13.15 16.94 -10.94
CA GLY A 121 -13.26 18.27 -11.55
C GLY A 121 -12.62 18.43 -12.93
N ASN A 122 -12.05 17.36 -13.49
CA ASN A 122 -11.49 17.34 -14.84
C ASN A 122 -12.33 16.47 -15.77
N ASN A 123 -12.29 16.76 -17.07
CA ASN A 123 -13.03 16.02 -18.09
C ASN A 123 -12.15 14.98 -18.81
N PHE A 124 -11.39 14.20 -18.05
CA PHE A 124 -10.59 13.12 -18.62
C PHE A 124 -11.46 11.99 -19.19
N ARG A 125 -11.01 11.42 -20.31
CA ARG A 125 -11.66 10.28 -20.99
C ARG A 125 -10.73 9.08 -21.02
N PHE A 126 -10.58 8.44 -19.86
CA PHE A 126 -9.73 7.25 -19.76
C PHE A 126 -10.38 6.01 -20.37
N ASN A 127 -9.58 5.23 -21.07
CA ASN A 127 -9.97 3.92 -21.59
C ASN A 127 -9.75 2.85 -20.49
N ILE A 128 -10.68 2.75 -19.54
CA ILE A 128 -10.64 1.76 -18.48
C ILE A 128 -11.21 0.44 -19.00
N SER A 129 -10.36 -0.56 -19.17
CA SER A 129 -10.71 -1.87 -19.70
C SER A 129 -10.98 -2.91 -18.62
N LEU A 130 -10.48 -2.68 -17.39
CA LEU A 130 -10.60 -3.60 -16.28
C LEU A 130 -10.61 -2.83 -14.96
N GLU A 131 -11.46 -3.26 -14.05
CA GLU A 131 -11.43 -2.90 -12.64
C GLU A 131 -11.35 -4.18 -11.80
N ILE A 132 -10.43 -4.25 -10.85
CA ILE A 132 -10.17 -5.45 -10.07
C ILE A 132 -9.78 -5.12 -8.63
N ASN A 133 -10.29 -5.90 -7.68
CA ASN A 133 -9.97 -5.76 -6.26
C ASN A 133 -8.81 -6.65 -5.78
N GLU A 134 -8.35 -7.58 -6.63
CA GLU A 134 -7.22 -8.45 -6.32
C GLU A 134 -5.93 -7.91 -6.95
N ILE A 135 -5.09 -7.31 -6.12
CA ILE A 135 -3.92 -6.56 -6.59
C ILE A 135 -2.82 -7.46 -7.15
N ASN A 136 -2.65 -8.67 -6.62
CA ASN A 136 -1.64 -9.59 -7.18
C ASN A 136 -2.00 -9.98 -8.62
N VAL A 137 -3.27 -10.24 -8.89
CA VAL A 137 -3.75 -10.51 -10.26
C VAL A 137 -3.54 -9.29 -11.15
N LEU A 138 -3.81 -8.08 -10.65
CA LEU A 138 -3.55 -6.84 -11.39
C LEU A 138 -2.07 -6.69 -11.76
N LEU A 139 -1.16 -6.94 -10.81
CA LEU A 139 0.28 -6.86 -11.05
C LEU A 139 0.76 -7.90 -12.07
N ASP A 140 0.24 -9.12 -12.01
CA ASP A 140 0.54 -10.18 -12.99
C ASP A 140 0.06 -9.80 -14.39
N LEU A 141 -1.14 -9.22 -14.51
CA LEU A 141 -1.69 -8.74 -15.78
C LEU A 141 -0.84 -7.60 -16.37
N VAL A 142 -0.42 -6.63 -15.55
CA VAL A 142 0.43 -5.52 -15.99
C VAL A 142 1.81 -6.04 -16.42
N SER A 143 2.41 -6.95 -15.65
CA SER A 143 3.73 -7.52 -15.98
C SER A 143 3.73 -8.34 -17.29
N SER A 144 2.58 -8.90 -17.66
CA SER A 144 2.42 -9.80 -18.81
C SER A 144 1.77 -9.14 -20.05
N SER A 145 1.45 -7.87 -20.00
CA SER A 145 0.71 -7.19 -21.05
C SER A 145 1.19 -5.74 -21.28
N ARG A 146 0.52 -5.01 -22.18
CA ARG A 146 0.76 -3.57 -22.41
C ARG A 146 -0.25 -2.68 -21.69
N ILE A 147 -0.96 -3.24 -20.70
CA ILE A 147 -1.93 -2.48 -19.94
C ILE A 147 -1.21 -1.61 -18.89
N VAL A 148 -1.76 -0.45 -18.61
CA VAL A 148 -1.22 0.51 -17.63
C VAL A 148 -2.11 0.53 -16.41
N THR A 149 -1.52 0.65 -15.23
CA THR A 149 -2.28 0.84 -13.99
C THR A 149 -1.72 1.98 -13.15
N VAL A 150 -2.46 2.35 -12.11
CA VAL A 150 -2.03 3.30 -11.08
C VAL A 150 -2.10 2.61 -9.73
N LEU A 151 -0.98 2.60 -9.04
CA LEU A 151 -0.83 2.04 -7.70
C LEU A 151 0.16 2.88 -6.90
N SER A 152 0.21 2.70 -5.60
CA SER A 152 1.28 3.28 -4.80
C SER A 152 2.63 2.67 -5.21
N GLN A 153 3.65 3.49 -5.26
CA GLN A 153 5.01 3.06 -5.56
C GLN A 153 5.50 1.94 -4.63
N ALA A 154 5.10 1.96 -3.36
CA ALA A 154 5.44 0.93 -2.38
C ALA A 154 4.91 -0.46 -2.76
N THR A 155 3.77 -0.53 -3.46
CA THR A 155 3.14 -1.81 -3.86
C THR A 155 4.03 -2.61 -4.81
N VAL A 156 4.81 -1.95 -5.66
CA VAL A 156 5.58 -2.59 -6.73
C VAL A 156 7.10 -2.60 -6.48
N ARG A 157 7.55 -2.05 -5.36
CA ARG A 157 8.98 -1.85 -5.05
C ARG A 157 9.85 -3.09 -5.26
N HIS A 158 9.32 -4.28 -5.03
CA HIS A 158 10.05 -5.55 -5.15
C HIS A 158 9.47 -6.47 -6.23
N HIS A 159 8.65 -5.93 -7.13
CA HIS A 159 8.03 -6.70 -8.19
C HIS A 159 8.91 -6.67 -9.45
N ALA A 160 9.52 -7.81 -9.79
CA ALA A 160 10.31 -7.94 -11.01
C ALA A 160 9.43 -7.73 -12.25
N GLY A 161 10.01 -7.09 -13.27
CA GLY A 161 9.32 -6.87 -14.54
C GLY A 161 8.35 -5.68 -14.58
N LEU A 162 8.24 -4.91 -13.49
CA LEU A 162 7.46 -3.69 -13.44
C LEU A 162 8.33 -2.44 -13.32
N ARG A 163 7.82 -1.32 -13.83
CA ARG A 163 8.41 0.01 -13.71
C ARG A 163 7.39 1.00 -13.19
N THR A 164 7.85 1.90 -12.34
CA THR A 164 7.07 3.01 -11.82
C THR A 164 7.43 4.29 -12.57
N ILE A 165 6.41 5.08 -12.90
CA ILE A 165 6.53 6.39 -13.52
C ILE A 165 5.80 7.39 -12.63
N SER A 166 6.48 8.44 -12.21
CA SER A 166 5.90 9.44 -11.32
C SER A 166 4.78 10.22 -12.00
N LEU A 167 3.72 10.51 -11.28
CA LEU A 167 2.71 11.47 -11.70
C LEU A 167 3.18 12.89 -11.43
N GLU A 168 3.07 13.74 -12.43
CA GLU A 168 3.35 15.18 -12.30
C GLU A 168 2.17 15.90 -11.63
N ASN A 169 1.92 15.55 -10.37
CA ASN A 169 0.85 16.12 -9.56
C ASN A 169 1.28 16.15 -8.08
N PRO A 170 1.22 17.31 -7.40
CA PRO A 170 1.62 17.42 -5.98
C PRO A 170 0.70 16.66 -5.01
N ASP A 171 -0.53 16.38 -5.42
CA ASP A 171 -1.54 15.75 -4.55
C ASP A 171 -1.57 14.21 -4.64
N CYS A 172 -0.53 13.61 -5.22
CA CYS A 172 -0.43 12.15 -5.33
C CYS A 172 0.13 11.45 -4.09
N SER A 173 0.40 12.18 -3.01
CA SER A 173 0.93 11.63 -1.75
C SER A 173 -0.02 10.62 -1.10
N MET A 174 0.57 9.55 -0.59
CA MET A 174 -0.10 8.48 0.15
C MET A 174 0.73 8.13 1.38
N GLU A 175 0.25 8.47 2.59
CA GLU A 175 0.97 8.21 3.84
C GLU A 175 0.67 6.79 4.35
N GLY A 176 1.68 5.92 4.36
CA GLY A 176 1.59 4.62 5.02
C GLY A 176 1.69 4.77 6.53
N SER A 177 0.75 4.18 7.25
CA SER A 177 0.60 4.36 8.69
C SER A 177 0.31 3.05 9.41
N TYR A 178 0.58 3.01 10.71
CA TYR A 178 0.08 1.99 11.60
C TYR A 178 -0.92 2.59 12.59
N HIS A 179 -1.91 1.79 12.96
CA HIS A 179 -3.08 2.23 13.70
C HIS A 179 -3.37 1.30 14.87
N PHE A 180 -3.89 1.90 15.96
CA PHE A 180 -4.35 1.19 17.17
C PHE A 180 -5.68 1.74 17.62
N LEU A 181 -6.39 0.93 18.39
CA LEU A 181 -7.51 1.41 19.18
C LEU A 181 -6.99 2.24 20.37
N LYS A 182 -7.47 3.47 20.54
CA LYS A 182 -7.13 4.35 21.68
C LYS A 182 -7.56 3.70 22.99
N GLY A 183 -6.72 3.82 24.00
CA GLY A 183 -7.02 3.31 25.35
C GLY A 183 -7.02 1.79 25.48
N ALA A 184 -6.88 1.03 24.40
CA ALA A 184 -6.75 -0.42 24.48
C ALA A 184 -5.40 -0.84 25.05
N TYR A 185 -5.39 -1.97 25.76
CA TYR A 185 -4.15 -2.56 26.27
C TYR A 185 -3.25 -3.00 25.10
N ARG A 186 -2.06 -2.42 25.02
CA ARG A 186 -1.06 -2.79 24.00
C ARG A 186 -0.26 -3.99 24.49
N LYS A 187 -0.48 -5.14 23.87
CA LYS A 187 0.29 -6.36 24.12
C LYS A 187 1.79 -6.08 23.93
N LYS A 188 2.63 -6.69 24.75
CA LYS A 188 4.10 -6.62 24.56
C LYS A 188 4.50 -7.08 23.15
N ALA A 189 3.88 -8.15 22.65
CA ALA A 189 4.08 -8.65 21.29
C ALA A 189 3.79 -7.60 20.22
N ALA A 190 2.75 -6.77 20.39
CA ALA A 190 2.42 -5.69 19.47
C ALA A 190 3.51 -4.61 19.42
N LYS A 191 4.05 -4.25 20.59
CA LYS A 191 5.15 -3.27 20.69
C LYS A 191 6.42 -3.78 19.99
N GLU A 192 6.77 -5.05 20.21
CA GLU A 192 7.94 -5.66 19.59
C GLU A 192 7.76 -5.82 18.07
N PHE A 193 6.58 -6.20 17.61
CA PHE A 193 6.28 -6.26 16.18
C PHE A 193 6.45 -4.89 15.50
N LEU A 194 5.94 -3.83 16.12
CA LEU A 194 6.11 -2.47 15.59
C LEU A 194 7.56 -1.99 15.60
N ARG A 195 8.32 -2.32 16.63
CA ARG A 195 9.75 -2.00 16.67
C ARG A 195 10.46 -2.62 15.44
N ILE A 196 10.22 -3.90 15.19
CA ILE A 196 10.81 -4.59 14.03
C ILE A 196 10.30 -3.99 12.72
N LEU A 197 9.00 -3.69 12.62
CA LEU A 197 8.41 -3.06 11.44
C LEU A 197 9.08 -1.71 11.10
N ILE A 198 9.27 -0.86 12.11
CA ILE A 198 9.90 0.46 11.95
C ILE A 198 11.37 0.32 11.55
N GLU A 199 12.11 -0.60 12.18
CA GLU A 199 13.51 -0.88 11.85
C GLU A 199 13.65 -1.42 10.42
N THR A 200 12.82 -2.37 10.02
CA THR A 200 12.78 -2.95 8.67
C THR A 200 12.47 -1.87 7.62
N ASN A 201 11.50 -1.03 7.87
CA ASN A 201 11.15 0.09 6.97
C ASN A 201 12.32 1.08 6.81
N SER A 202 12.96 1.46 7.90
CA SER A 202 14.10 2.40 7.89
C SER A 202 15.29 1.82 7.12
N TYR A 203 15.58 0.53 7.28
CA TYR A 203 16.63 -0.14 6.54
C TYR A 203 16.34 -0.17 5.03
N SER A 204 15.12 -0.52 4.63
CA SER A 204 14.70 -0.56 3.23
C SER A 204 14.80 0.81 2.55
N GLN A 205 14.44 1.88 3.26
CA GLN A 205 14.58 3.25 2.75
C GLN A 205 16.05 3.67 2.59
N SER A 206 16.91 3.32 3.53
CA SER A 206 18.33 3.64 3.48
C SER A 206 19.06 2.95 2.34
N VAL A 207 18.73 1.68 2.08
CA VAL A 207 19.29 0.92 0.96
C VAL A 207 18.87 1.54 -0.39
N GLN A 208 17.65 2.00 -0.51
CA GLN A 208 17.16 2.64 -1.74
C GLN A 208 17.91 3.94 -2.05
N MET A 209 18.17 4.78 -1.04
CA MET A 209 18.93 6.04 -1.24
C MET A 209 20.38 5.83 -1.71
N ILE A 210 20.94 4.63 -1.54
CA ILE A 210 22.30 4.30 -2.00
C ILE A 210 22.32 3.91 -3.48
N PHE A 211 21.21 3.39 -4.00
CA PHE A 211 21.10 2.85 -5.36
C PHE A 211 20.31 3.75 -6.35
N ASP A 212 19.71 4.85 -5.88
CA ASP A 212 19.09 5.92 -6.67
C ASP A 212 20.08 7.06 -6.92
#